data_3ff414397acee97ba2789a99195635e5
#
_entry.id   3ff414397acee97ba2789a99195635e5
#
_cell.length_a   1.000
_cell.length_b   1.000
_cell.length_c   1.000
_cell.angle_alpha   90.00
_cell.angle_beta   90.00
_cell.angle_gamma   90.00
#
_symmetry.space_group_name_H-M   'P 1'
#
loop_
_entity.id
_entity.type
_entity.pdbx_description
1 polymer ?
#
loop_
_entity_poly.entity_id
_entity_poly.type
_entity_poly.pdbx_seq_one_letter_code
_entity_poly.pdbx_strand_id
1 'polypeptide(L)'
;MMDNILHIVPYTAQHGQFILSCQMNHKVLEADRHYINVDGDARNLVQDHLAFTGIVNDNPIFAAGMKMIWGQVAEGWVIATSEMWKHPLGVAKAIKKDFARVAKENNITRVQSAIRKDFSEGQRFAEWLGLEKEGLMRKWGFDGSDQYMYARLF
;
A
#
# COMPACT_ATOMS: atom_id res chain seq x y z
N MET A 1 -1.42 6.01 29.71
CA MET A 1 -0.45 5.08 29.11
C MET A 1 -0.85 4.85 27.68
N MET A 2 0.02 5.18 26.72
CA MET A 2 -0.27 4.98 25.30
C MET A 2 -0.19 3.49 24.97
N ASP A 3 -1.23 3.00 24.32
CA ASP A 3 -1.29 1.62 23.86
C ASP A 3 -0.56 1.53 22.50
N ASN A 4 0.64 0.93 22.47
CA ASN A 4 1.40 0.73 21.25
C ASN A 4 0.90 -0.46 20.41
N ILE A 5 -0.34 -0.90 20.65
CA ILE A 5 -0.94 -2.01 19.91
C ILE A 5 -1.43 -1.52 18.54
N LEU A 6 -1.11 -2.30 17.51
CA LEU A 6 -1.60 -2.06 16.16
C LEU A 6 -3.04 -2.59 16.04
N HIS A 7 -3.96 -1.71 15.69
CA HIS A 7 -5.35 -2.05 15.42
C HIS A 7 -5.64 -1.89 13.91
N ILE A 8 -6.33 -2.85 13.34
CA ILE A 8 -6.76 -2.79 11.94
C ILE A 8 -8.24 -2.42 11.90
N VAL A 9 -8.54 -1.37 11.16
CA VAL A 9 -9.91 -0.85 10.98
C VAL A 9 -10.21 -0.65 9.49
N PRO A 10 -11.48 -0.56 9.07
CA PRO A 10 -11.81 -0.22 7.69
C PRO A 10 -11.22 1.13 7.28
N TYR A 11 -10.75 1.22 6.04
CA TYR A 11 -10.20 2.47 5.49
C TYR A 11 -11.30 3.53 5.33
N THR A 12 -10.96 4.78 5.65
CA THR A 12 -11.77 5.96 5.35
C THR A 12 -10.93 6.99 4.60
N ALA A 13 -11.59 7.88 3.85
CA ALA A 13 -10.90 8.98 3.18
C ALA A 13 -10.13 9.87 4.17
N GLN A 14 -10.63 10.04 5.39
CA GLN A 14 -9.95 10.81 6.45
C GLN A 14 -8.62 10.17 6.84
N HIS A 15 -8.54 8.85 6.91
CA HIS A 15 -7.29 8.14 7.14
C HIS A 15 -6.28 8.43 6.03
N GLY A 16 -6.72 8.35 4.79
CA GLY A 16 -5.87 8.64 3.64
C GLY A 16 -5.40 10.08 3.61
N GLN A 17 -6.26 11.04 3.91
CA GLN A 17 -5.92 12.46 4.01
C GLN A 17 -4.83 12.70 5.05
N PHE A 18 -4.98 12.11 6.23
CA PHE A 18 -3.98 12.22 7.29
C PHE A 18 -2.63 11.65 6.85
N ILE A 19 -2.61 10.44 6.31
CA ILE A 19 -1.39 9.75 5.90
C ILE A 19 -0.68 10.51 4.78
N LEU A 20 -1.39 10.91 3.74
CA LEU A 20 -0.82 11.62 2.59
C LEU A 20 -0.33 13.01 2.96
N SER A 21 -0.94 13.65 3.96
CA SER A 21 -0.51 14.96 4.48
C SER A 21 0.73 14.87 5.35
N CYS A 22 1.01 13.72 5.95
CA CYS A 22 2.21 13.47 6.75
C CYS A 22 3.43 13.25 5.86
N GLN A 23 3.75 14.12 4.98
CA GLN A 23 4.91 14.13 4.07
C GLN A 23 5.89 12.97 4.31
N MET A 24 5.60 11.82 3.74
CA MET A 24 6.53 10.72 3.80
C MET A 24 7.82 11.10 3.08
N ASN A 25 8.94 11.03 3.78
CA ASN A 25 10.26 11.14 3.19
C ASN A 25 10.57 9.85 2.41
N HIS A 26 9.71 9.52 1.46
CA HIS A 26 9.87 8.36 0.63
C HIS A 26 10.32 8.80 -0.75
N LYS A 27 11.38 8.21 -1.28
CA LYS A 27 11.89 8.50 -2.64
C LYS A 27 10.78 8.42 -3.69
N VAL A 28 9.86 7.47 -3.54
CA VAL A 28 8.73 7.29 -4.46
C VAL A 28 7.77 8.46 -4.39
N LEU A 29 7.39 8.87 -3.19
CA LEU A 29 6.49 9.99 -3.01
C LEU A 29 7.13 11.34 -3.33
N GLU A 30 8.44 11.49 -3.13
CA GLU A 30 9.16 12.68 -3.57
C GLU A 30 9.13 12.84 -5.08
N ALA A 31 9.32 11.76 -5.83
CA ALA A 31 9.27 11.79 -7.29
C ALA A 31 7.87 12.13 -7.81
N ASP A 32 6.83 11.66 -7.12
CA ASP A 32 5.45 11.80 -7.55
C ASP A 32 4.70 12.96 -6.86
N ARG A 33 5.38 13.76 -6.06
CA ARG A 33 4.78 14.86 -5.28
C ARG A 33 3.91 15.83 -6.07
N HIS A 34 4.31 16.11 -7.31
CA HIS A 34 3.58 17.03 -8.17
C HIS A 34 2.24 16.46 -8.66
N TYR A 35 2.04 15.16 -8.50
CA TYR A 35 0.84 14.45 -8.97
C TYR A 35 -0.09 14.04 -7.83
N ILE A 36 0.31 14.28 -6.57
CA ILE A 36 -0.50 13.90 -5.41
C ILE A 36 -1.53 14.99 -5.11
N ASN A 37 -2.79 14.62 -5.23
CA ASN A 37 -3.91 15.39 -4.72
C ASN A 37 -4.43 14.68 -3.46
N VAL A 38 -4.06 15.19 -2.29
CA VAL A 38 -4.33 14.52 -1.00
C VAL A 38 -5.80 14.14 -0.85
N ASP A 39 -6.73 15.05 -1.12
CA ASP A 39 -8.16 14.79 -0.95
C ASP A 39 -8.71 13.86 -2.04
N GLY A 40 -8.34 14.09 -3.29
CA GLY A 40 -8.78 13.27 -4.41
C GLY A 40 -8.22 11.86 -4.35
N ASP A 41 -6.93 11.73 -4.07
CA ASP A 41 -6.27 10.44 -3.98
C ASP A 41 -6.78 9.62 -2.80
N ALA A 42 -6.99 10.26 -1.63
CA ALA A 42 -7.57 9.59 -0.47
C ALA A 42 -8.96 9.01 -0.77
N ARG A 43 -9.79 9.73 -1.52
CA ARG A 43 -11.12 9.24 -1.93
C ARG A 43 -11.04 8.14 -2.98
N ASN A 44 -10.12 8.25 -3.93
CA ASN A 44 -9.95 7.27 -5.00
C ASN A 44 -9.46 5.90 -4.50
N LEU A 45 -8.83 5.86 -3.32
CA LEU A 45 -8.40 4.62 -2.68
C LEU A 45 -9.53 3.90 -1.94
N VAL A 46 -10.67 4.55 -1.76
CA VAL A 46 -11.84 3.90 -1.14
C VAL A 46 -12.53 3.02 -2.18
N GLN A 47 -12.38 1.72 -2.01
CA GLN A 47 -13.19 0.73 -2.72
C GLN A 47 -13.81 -0.20 -1.68
N ASP A 48 -15.11 -0.48 -1.85
CA ASP A 48 -15.93 -1.23 -0.91
C ASP A 48 -15.22 -2.48 -0.36
N HIS A 49 -14.90 -2.47 0.93
CA HIS A 49 -14.30 -3.57 1.68
C HIS A 49 -12.93 -4.05 1.19
N LEU A 50 -12.29 -3.32 0.26
CA LEU A 50 -10.99 -3.71 -0.30
C LEU A 50 -9.81 -3.02 0.38
N ALA A 51 -10.07 -2.11 1.31
CA ALA A 51 -9.03 -1.31 1.97
C ALA A 51 -9.18 -1.28 3.48
N PHE A 52 -8.05 -1.17 4.17
CA PHE A 52 -7.98 -1.15 5.63
C PHE A 52 -6.87 -0.22 6.10
N THR A 53 -6.96 0.21 7.35
CA THR A 53 -6.01 1.14 7.97
C THR A 53 -5.43 0.53 9.25
N GLY A 54 -4.14 0.69 9.46
CA GLY A 54 -3.48 0.36 10.73
C GLY A 54 -3.40 1.61 11.62
N ILE A 55 -3.88 1.48 12.84
CA ILE A 55 -3.94 2.55 13.85
C ILE A 55 -3.05 2.18 15.03
N VAL A 56 -2.21 3.09 15.46
CA VAL A 56 -1.43 3.00 16.70
C VAL A 56 -1.60 4.31 17.46
N ASN A 57 -1.96 4.24 18.74
CA ASN A 57 -2.19 5.45 19.56
C ASN A 57 -3.15 6.45 18.90
N ASP A 58 -4.27 5.96 18.39
CA ASP A 58 -5.31 6.74 17.71
C ASP A 58 -4.88 7.42 16.41
N ASN A 59 -3.67 7.12 15.92
CA ASN A 59 -3.16 7.70 14.68
C ASN A 59 -3.04 6.65 13.58
N PRO A 60 -3.52 6.95 12.36
CA PRO A 60 -3.23 6.10 11.20
C PRO A 60 -1.73 6.08 10.92
N ILE A 61 -1.13 4.91 10.86
CA ILE A 61 0.29 4.75 10.51
C ILE A 61 0.48 4.19 9.11
N PHE A 62 -0.49 3.44 8.61
CA PHE A 62 -0.56 3.03 7.21
C PHE A 62 -2.01 2.80 6.79
N ALA A 63 -2.23 2.82 5.50
CA ALA A 63 -3.41 2.25 4.88
C ALA A 63 -2.98 1.39 3.70
N ALA A 64 -3.70 0.33 3.46
CA ALA A 64 -3.41 -0.62 2.40
C ALA A 64 -4.71 -1.15 1.82
N GLY A 65 -4.66 -1.64 0.60
CA GLY A 65 -5.83 -2.19 -0.03
C GLY A 65 -5.58 -2.62 -1.45
N MET A 66 -6.67 -2.89 -2.13
CA MET A 66 -6.68 -3.34 -3.50
C MET A 66 -7.63 -2.47 -4.32
N LYS A 67 -7.28 -2.28 -5.57
CA LYS A 67 -8.12 -1.63 -6.58
C LYS A 67 -8.33 -2.61 -7.72
N MET A 68 -9.58 -2.93 -8.02
CA MET A 68 -9.88 -3.85 -9.12
C MET A 68 -9.44 -3.28 -10.44
N ILE A 69 -8.75 -4.09 -11.23
CA ILE A 69 -8.34 -3.74 -12.60
C ILE A 69 -9.33 -4.35 -13.58
N TRP A 70 -9.47 -5.68 -13.56
CA TRP A 70 -10.46 -6.43 -14.32
C TRP A 70 -10.60 -7.83 -13.74
N GLY A 71 -11.78 -8.43 -13.96
CA GLY A 71 -12.02 -9.82 -13.55
C GLY A 71 -11.65 -10.11 -12.09
N GLN A 72 -10.66 -10.96 -11.91
CA GLN A 72 -10.14 -11.36 -10.60
C GLN A 72 -8.75 -10.77 -10.30
N VAL A 73 -8.37 -9.73 -11.03
CA VAL A 73 -7.06 -9.07 -10.91
C VAL A 73 -7.21 -7.70 -10.26
N ALA A 74 -6.42 -7.46 -9.24
CA ALA A 74 -6.39 -6.20 -8.52
C ALA A 74 -4.98 -5.62 -8.45
N GLU A 75 -4.89 -4.31 -8.33
CA GLU A 75 -3.68 -3.59 -7.97
C GLU A 75 -3.64 -3.41 -6.45
N GLY A 76 -2.57 -3.88 -5.83
CA GLY A 76 -2.31 -3.65 -4.41
C GLY A 76 -1.62 -2.31 -4.19
N TRP A 77 -1.99 -1.61 -3.12
CA TRP A 77 -1.40 -0.35 -2.76
C TRP A 77 -1.19 -0.25 -1.25
N VAL A 78 -0.17 0.50 -0.87
CA VAL A 78 0.13 0.86 0.53
C VAL A 78 0.54 2.32 0.56
N ILE A 79 -0.06 3.08 1.45
CA ILE A 79 0.39 4.41 1.84
C ILE A 79 0.70 4.39 3.33
N ALA A 80 1.70 5.13 3.77
CA ALA A 80 2.14 5.05 5.16
C ALA A 80 2.78 6.33 5.64
N THR A 81 2.80 6.53 6.96
CA THR A 81 3.62 7.54 7.63
C THR A 81 4.96 6.93 8.04
N SER A 82 5.91 7.77 8.48
CA SER A 82 7.20 7.29 8.99
C SER A 82 7.07 6.38 10.21
N GLU A 83 5.96 6.46 10.94
CA GLU A 83 5.67 5.58 12.08
C GLU A 83 5.60 4.10 11.71
N MET A 84 5.23 3.78 10.46
CA MET A 84 5.21 2.39 9.97
C MET A 84 6.55 1.69 10.19
N TRP A 85 7.65 2.40 10.01
CA TRP A 85 8.99 1.84 10.10
C TRP A 85 9.44 1.50 11.52
N LYS A 86 8.70 1.95 12.53
CA LYS A 86 8.88 1.54 13.93
C LYS A 86 8.25 0.18 14.22
N HIS A 87 7.37 -0.30 13.33
CA HIS A 87 6.62 -1.55 13.49
C HIS A 87 6.68 -2.42 12.21
N PRO A 88 7.84 -2.58 11.57
CA PRO A 88 7.90 -3.11 10.20
C PRO A 88 7.36 -4.53 10.08
N LEU A 89 7.70 -5.41 11.01
CA LEU A 89 7.26 -6.81 10.97
C LEU A 89 5.78 -6.95 11.30
N GLY A 90 5.31 -6.22 12.31
CA GLY A 90 3.88 -6.21 12.68
C GLY A 90 3.00 -5.68 11.56
N VAL A 91 3.42 -4.60 10.91
CA VAL A 91 2.71 -4.01 9.77
C VAL A 91 2.70 -4.96 8.58
N ALA A 92 3.86 -5.50 8.20
CA ALA A 92 3.94 -6.45 7.07
C ALA A 92 3.09 -7.69 7.30
N LYS A 93 3.12 -8.24 8.52
CA LYS A 93 2.31 -9.40 8.90
C LYS A 93 0.81 -9.09 8.81
N ALA A 94 0.38 -7.93 9.32
CA ALA A 94 -1.01 -7.50 9.27
C ALA A 94 -1.50 -7.31 7.83
N ILE A 95 -0.73 -6.61 7.00
CA ILE A 95 -1.09 -6.38 5.58
C ILE A 95 -1.14 -7.72 4.82
N LYS A 96 -0.15 -8.58 5.03
CA LYS A 96 -0.11 -9.90 4.39
C LYS A 96 -1.35 -10.73 4.70
N LYS A 97 -1.77 -10.73 5.97
CA LYS A 97 -2.97 -11.44 6.45
C LYS A 97 -4.25 -10.85 5.85
N ASP A 98 -4.39 -9.53 5.88
CA ASP A 98 -5.60 -8.87 5.40
C ASP A 98 -5.70 -8.88 3.88
N PHE A 99 -4.58 -8.85 3.15
CA PHE A 99 -4.59 -9.08 1.70
C PHE A 99 -5.16 -10.46 1.36
N ALA A 100 -4.76 -11.49 2.10
CA ALA A 100 -5.31 -12.84 1.88
C ALA A 100 -6.82 -12.89 2.17
N ARG A 101 -7.25 -12.24 3.26
CA ARG A 101 -8.66 -12.14 3.62
C ARG A 101 -9.48 -11.42 2.56
N VAL A 102 -9.04 -10.23 2.14
CA VAL A 102 -9.73 -9.42 1.13
C VAL A 102 -9.80 -10.17 -0.22
N ALA A 103 -8.70 -10.81 -0.63
CA ALA A 103 -8.67 -11.59 -1.86
C ALA A 103 -9.69 -12.72 -1.83
N LYS A 104 -9.74 -13.48 -0.73
CA LYS A 104 -10.68 -14.59 -0.57
C LYS A 104 -12.13 -14.13 -0.57
N GLU A 105 -12.44 -13.08 0.18
CA GLU A 105 -13.80 -12.53 0.29
C GLU A 105 -14.33 -11.96 -1.03
N ASN A 106 -13.43 -11.53 -1.92
CA ASN A 106 -13.79 -10.85 -3.17
C ASN A 106 -13.39 -11.62 -4.44
N ASN A 107 -13.04 -12.90 -4.31
CA ASN A 107 -12.64 -13.77 -5.42
C ASN A 107 -11.48 -13.19 -6.26
N ILE A 108 -10.54 -12.53 -5.61
CA ILE A 108 -9.34 -11.99 -6.24
C ILE A 108 -8.29 -13.10 -6.27
N THR A 109 -7.79 -13.41 -7.46
CA THR A 109 -6.79 -14.48 -7.65
C THR A 109 -5.39 -13.95 -7.89
N ARG A 110 -5.27 -12.66 -8.20
CA ARG A 110 -4.00 -12.00 -8.47
C ARG A 110 -4.01 -10.57 -7.92
N VAL A 111 -3.01 -10.25 -7.12
CA VAL A 111 -2.71 -8.88 -6.70
C VAL A 111 -1.35 -8.50 -7.24
N GLN A 112 -1.26 -7.40 -7.95
CA GLN A 112 -0.02 -6.90 -8.53
C GLN A 112 0.28 -5.49 -8.09
N SER A 113 1.55 -5.11 -8.14
CA SER A 113 1.99 -3.74 -7.84
C SER A 113 3.30 -3.45 -8.57
N ALA A 114 3.39 -2.24 -9.11
CA ALA A 114 4.61 -1.74 -9.74
C ALA A 114 5.46 -1.00 -8.69
N ILE A 115 6.74 -1.35 -8.58
CA ILE A 115 7.66 -0.78 -7.61
C ILE A 115 8.90 -0.27 -8.32
N ARG A 116 9.30 0.96 -8.03
CA ARG A 116 10.49 1.58 -8.63
C ARG A 116 11.72 0.70 -8.47
N LYS A 117 12.49 0.58 -9.54
CA LYS A 117 13.73 -0.19 -9.57
C LYS A 117 14.75 0.31 -8.55
N ASP A 118 14.78 1.62 -8.29
CA ASP A 118 15.70 2.25 -7.33
C ASP A 118 15.14 2.33 -5.90
N PHE A 119 14.01 1.67 -5.63
CA PHE A 119 13.36 1.68 -4.31
C PHE A 119 13.49 0.28 -3.66
N SER A 120 14.68 -0.04 -3.17
CA SER A 120 14.97 -1.36 -2.61
C SER A 120 14.15 -1.69 -1.36
N GLU A 121 13.83 -0.70 -0.52
CA GLU A 121 13.01 -0.89 0.68
C GLU A 121 11.59 -1.31 0.31
N GLY A 122 11.00 -0.68 -0.72
CA GLY A 122 9.69 -1.05 -1.23
C GLY A 122 9.65 -2.44 -1.83
N GLN A 123 10.72 -2.82 -2.56
CA GLN A 123 10.86 -4.17 -3.12
C GLN A 123 10.90 -5.21 -1.99
N ARG A 124 11.71 -4.98 -0.96
CA ARG A 124 11.80 -5.87 0.20
C ARG A 124 10.47 -5.98 0.93
N PHE A 125 9.78 -4.85 1.08
CA PHE A 125 8.46 -4.84 1.71
C PHE A 125 7.45 -5.67 0.92
N ALA A 126 7.43 -5.54 -0.41
CA ALA A 126 6.57 -6.36 -1.28
C ALA A 126 6.86 -7.86 -1.11
N GLU A 127 8.13 -8.23 -1.03
CA GLU A 127 8.54 -9.62 -0.79
C GLU A 127 8.05 -10.12 0.57
N TRP A 128 8.10 -9.29 1.61
CA TRP A 128 7.52 -9.65 2.93
C TRP A 128 6.01 -9.86 2.87
N LEU A 129 5.33 -9.15 1.98
CA LEU A 129 3.88 -9.34 1.77
C LEU A 129 3.56 -10.59 0.95
N GLY A 130 4.58 -11.29 0.46
CA GLY A 130 4.41 -12.49 -0.35
C GLY A 130 4.31 -12.24 -1.85
N LEU A 131 4.62 -11.03 -2.31
CA LEU A 131 4.69 -10.74 -3.73
C LEU A 131 6.03 -11.19 -4.30
N GLU A 132 6.01 -11.68 -5.54
CA GLU A 132 7.19 -12.12 -6.27
C GLU A 132 7.44 -11.19 -7.46
N LYS A 133 8.72 -10.94 -7.74
CA LYS A 133 9.12 -10.13 -8.90
C LYS A 133 8.86 -10.92 -10.18
N GLU A 134 8.08 -10.34 -11.09
CA GLU A 134 7.78 -10.97 -12.39
C GLU A 134 8.59 -10.39 -13.55
N GLY A 135 8.93 -9.12 -13.50
CA GLY A 135 9.72 -8.56 -14.58
C GLY A 135 9.95 -7.07 -14.48
N LEU A 136 10.81 -6.59 -15.36
CA LEU A 136 11.17 -5.18 -15.49
C LEU A 136 10.26 -4.48 -16.51
N MET A 137 9.67 -3.37 -16.09
CA MET A 137 8.88 -2.49 -16.94
C MET A 137 9.65 -1.19 -17.14
N ARG A 138 10.27 -1.08 -18.30
CA ARG A 138 11.09 0.09 -18.63
C ARG A 138 10.21 1.32 -18.88
N LYS A 139 10.58 2.45 -18.27
CA LYS A 139 9.89 3.75 -18.41
C LYS A 139 8.40 3.71 -18.03
N TRP A 140 8.03 2.85 -17.12
CA TRP A 140 6.66 2.72 -16.64
C TRP A 140 6.24 3.87 -15.70
N GLY A 141 7.15 4.42 -14.90
CA GLY A 141 6.86 5.46 -13.93
C GLY A 141 6.45 6.79 -14.56
N PHE A 142 5.75 7.63 -13.82
CA PHE A 142 5.34 8.97 -14.26
C PHE A 142 6.53 9.83 -14.71
N ASP A 143 7.67 9.67 -14.06
CA ASP A 143 8.91 10.38 -14.36
C ASP A 143 9.79 9.66 -15.39
N GLY A 144 9.26 8.62 -16.03
CA GLY A 144 10.02 7.78 -16.96
C GLY A 144 10.94 6.77 -16.29
N SER A 145 10.83 6.58 -14.98
CA SER A 145 11.63 5.60 -14.23
C SER A 145 11.23 4.17 -14.58
N ASP A 146 12.21 3.27 -14.48
CA ASP A 146 11.97 1.84 -14.59
C ASP A 146 11.32 1.31 -13.30
N GLN A 147 10.40 0.35 -13.46
CA GLN A 147 9.74 -0.29 -12.33
C GLN A 147 9.73 -1.80 -12.51
N TYR A 148 9.68 -2.53 -11.38
CA TYR A 148 9.44 -3.95 -11.40
C TYR A 148 7.96 -4.23 -11.13
N MET A 149 7.39 -5.17 -11.88
CA MET A 149 6.08 -5.73 -11.55
C MET A 149 6.28 -6.84 -10.51
N TYR A 150 5.58 -6.69 -9.40
CA TYR A 150 5.45 -7.70 -8.36
C TYR A 150 4.04 -8.23 -8.34
N ALA A 151 3.86 -9.52 -8.04
CA ALA A 151 2.53 -10.11 -7.95
C ALA A 151 2.47 -11.22 -6.90
N ARG A 152 1.29 -11.39 -6.32
CA ARG A 152 0.94 -12.49 -5.44
C ARG A 152 -0.31 -13.16 -5.96
N LEU A 153 -0.27 -14.49 -6.04
CA LEU A 153 -1.40 -15.31 -6.47
C LEU A 153 -2.11 -15.92 -5.25
N PHE A 154 -3.42 -16.07 -5.39
CA PHE A 154 -4.26 -16.64 -4.33
C PHE A 154 -5.06 -17.84 -4.83
#